data_f20313fcab84601050d3db82f9585d0b
#
_entry.id   f20313fcab84601050d3db82f9585d0b
#
_cell.length_a   1.000
_cell.length_b   1.000
_cell.length_c   1.000
_cell.angle_alpha   90.00
_cell.angle_beta   90.00
_cell.angle_gamma   90.00
#
_symmetry.space_group_name_H-M   'P 1'
#
loop_
_entity.id
_entity.type
_entity.pdbx_description
1 polymer ?
#
loop_
_entity_poly.entity_id
_entity_poly.type
_entity_poly.pdbx_seq_one_letter_code
_entity_poly.pdbx_strand_id
1 'polypeptide(L)'
;MAVLLRTLLQPGRPPGVLGRSLGRREASLGTGSGAAVRVRFAPSPTGFLHLGGLRTALYNYLFAKKHGGSFILRLEDTDQTRLVPGAADNIEHMLEWAGIPPDESPHRGGPRGPYLQSQRLELYAQATEALLKTGAAYPCFCSSQRLELLKKEALRSRQIPRYDNRCRNLSQRQVAEKLAKDPKPAIRFRLEEEAPAFQDLVYGWNRHEVASVEGDPVILKSDGFPTYHLACVVDDHHMGISHVLRGSEWLVSTAKHLLLYQALGWPPPRFAHLPLLLNRDGSKLSKRQGDIFLESFAAAGFLPDALLDIITNCGSGFPENQMGRTLPELVAQFDLTRITCHSALLDLEKLPEFNRLHLRRLVSNETQRRQLVEKLQLLVEEAFGSQLPDRAVLDPAYVERIILLRQGHICRLQDLVSPAHSFLWTRPAVGRTQLGAISEQVDVIAKRVLSKDRL
;
A
#
# COMPACT_ATOMS: atom_id res chain seq x y z
N MET A 1 -11.12 -18.16 -2.40
CA MET A 1 -9.96 -17.82 -1.53
C MET A 1 -10.37 -17.40 -0.11
N ALA A 2 -11.44 -16.65 0.10
CA ALA A 2 -11.83 -16.17 1.45
C ALA A 2 -12.26 -17.27 2.45
N VAL A 3 -12.74 -18.42 2.02
CA VAL A 3 -13.19 -19.53 2.89
C VAL A 3 -12.01 -20.38 3.38
N LEU A 4 -10.92 -20.48 2.62
CA LEU A 4 -9.73 -21.26 2.97
C LEU A 4 -8.87 -20.62 4.09
N LEU A 5 -8.93 -19.30 4.24
CA LEU A 5 -8.16 -18.56 5.25
C LEU A 5 -8.72 -18.73 6.68
N ARG A 6 -9.99 -19.07 6.84
CA ARG A 6 -10.59 -19.26 8.18
C ARG A 6 -10.19 -20.57 8.88
N THR A 7 -9.84 -21.61 8.13
CA THR A 7 -9.52 -22.92 8.72
C THR A 7 -8.04 -23.08 9.07
N LEU A 8 -7.16 -22.23 8.54
CA LEU A 8 -5.71 -22.31 8.76
C LEU A 8 -5.17 -21.33 9.82
N LEU A 9 -6.02 -20.53 10.45
CA LEU A 9 -5.64 -19.51 11.43
C LEU A 9 -6.06 -19.83 12.88
N GLN A 10 -6.37 -21.08 13.22
CA GLN A 10 -6.51 -21.46 14.63
C GLN A 10 -5.11 -21.76 15.21
N PRO A 11 -4.66 -20.99 16.22
CA PRO A 11 -3.40 -21.28 16.89
C PRO A 11 -3.55 -22.54 17.72
N GLY A 12 -2.79 -23.59 17.35
CA GLY A 12 -2.59 -24.75 18.19
C GLY A 12 -1.97 -24.31 19.53
N ARG A 13 -2.57 -24.72 20.66
CA ARG A 13 -2.01 -24.48 21.99
C ARG A 13 -0.61 -25.10 22.08
N PRO A 14 0.41 -24.36 22.50
CA PRO A 14 1.72 -24.94 22.77
C PRO A 14 1.67 -25.77 24.07
N PRO A 15 2.41 -26.87 24.16
CA PRO A 15 2.62 -27.57 25.42
C PRO A 15 3.45 -26.69 26.35
N GLY A 16 3.08 -26.67 27.65
CA GLY A 16 3.71 -25.84 28.67
C GLY A 16 5.18 -26.12 28.79
N VAL A 17 5.98 -25.06 28.77
CA VAL A 17 7.40 -25.05 29.12
C VAL A 17 7.60 -24.15 30.31
N LEU A 18 8.13 -24.77 31.36
CA LEU A 18 8.57 -24.16 32.62
C LEU A 18 9.51 -22.98 32.39
N GLY A 19 9.31 -21.95 33.19
CA GLY A 19 10.06 -20.71 33.13
C GLY A 19 11.55 -20.88 33.37
N ARG A 20 12.32 -20.22 32.52
CA ARG A 20 13.65 -19.68 32.81
C ARG A 20 13.69 -18.25 32.26
N SER A 21 13.85 -17.31 33.16
CA SER A 21 14.18 -15.92 32.87
C SER A 21 15.51 -15.87 32.11
N LEU A 22 15.48 -15.57 30.83
CA LEU A 22 16.67 -15.23 30.07
C LEU A 22 16.59 -13.73 29.75
N GLY A 23 17.64 -13.05 30.23
CA GLY A 23 17.81 -11.62 30.07
C GLY A 23 17.60 -11.13 28.64
N ARG A 24 16.96 -9.97 28.52
CA ARG A 24 16.89 -9.18 27.28
C ARG A 24 18.31 -8.99 26.73
N ARG A 25 18.72 -9.82 25.80
CA ARG A 25 19.78 -9.45 24.85
C ARG A 25 19.09 -8.56 23.80
N GLU A 26 19.48 -7.31 23.78
CA GLU A 26 19.26 -6.42 22.64
C GLU A 26 19.78 -7.15 21.39
N ALA A 27 18.84 -7.62 20.56
CA ALA A 27 19.18 -8.08 19.23
C ALA A 27 19.57 -6.83 18.45
N SER A 28 20.87 -6.53 18.42
CA SER A 28 21.44 -5.55 17.51
C SER A 28 20.94 -5.90 16.11
N LEU A 29 20.16 -5.00 15.49
CA LEU A 29 19.79 -5.03 14.08
C LEU A 29 21.05 -4.77 13.21
N GLY A 30 22.15 -5.46 13.53
CA GLY A 30 23.37 -5.43 12.77
C GLY A 30 23.10 -5.99 11.37
N THR A 31 23.18 -5.12 10.38
CA THR A 31 23.35 -5.48 8.98
C THR A 31 24.59 -6.39 8.89
N GLY A 32 24.38 -7.69 8.76
CA GLY A 32 25.47 -8.58 8.36
C GLY A 32 25.93 -8.16 6.97
N SER A 33 27.19 -7.76 6.86
CA SER A 33 27.86 -7.13 5.70
C SER A 33 27.28 -5.76 5.34
N GLY A 34 28.09 -4.71 5.26
CA GLY A 34 27.77 -3.29 5.04
C GLY A 34 27.02 -2.90 3.76
N ALA A 35 26.05 -3.71 3.30
CA ALA A 35 25.18 -3.40 2.19
C ALA A 35 24.04 -2.48 2.65
N ALA A 36 23.83 -1.38 1.94
CA ALA A 36 22.76 -0.44 2.19
C ALA A 36 21.38 -1.13 2.17
N VAL A 37 20.47 -0.69 3.05
CA VAL A 37 19.08 -1.17 3.07
C VAL A 37 18.39 -0.83 1.74
N ARG A 38 17.76 -1.83 1.13
CA ARG A 38 16.96 -1.68 -0.11
C ARG A 38 15.65 -2.42 0.08
N VAL A 39 14.55 -1.70 -0.07
CA VAL A 39 13.19 -2.23 0.03
C VAL A 39 12.37 -1.81 -1.18
N ARG A 40 11.24 -2.47 -1.37
CA ARG A 40 10.39 -2.18 -2.53
C ARG A 40 8.90 -2.20 -2.19
N PHE A 41 8.16 -1.28 -2.76
CA PHE A 41 6.73 -1.39 -3.00
C PHE A 41 6.52 -1.98 -4.40
N ALA A 42 5.80 -3.09 -4.50
CA ALA A 42 5.68 -3.86 -5.72
C ALA A 42 4.21 -4.15 -6.07
N PRO A 43 3.43 -3.11 -6.43
CA PRO A 43 2.03 -3.27 -6.77
C PRO A 43 1.86 -3.76 -8.21
N SER A 44 0.78 -4.54 -8.46
CA SER A 44 0.28 -4.77 -9.81
C SER A 44 -0.63 -3.61 -10.23
N PRO A 45 -0.45 -3.01 -11.42
CA PRO A 45 -1.26 -1.88 -11.89
C PRO A 45 -2.63 -2.35 -12.42
N THR A 46 -3.36 -3.09 -11.59
CA THR A 46 -4.71 -3.61 -11.83
C THR A 46 -5.80 -2.73 -11.22
N GLY A 47 -5.46 -1.50 -10.85
CA GLY A 47 -6.30 -0.47 -10.28
C GLY A 47 -5.47 0.66 -9.70
N PHE A 48 -6.13 1.76 -9.37
CA PHE A 48 -5.51 2.95 -8.80
C PHE A 48 -5.05 2.72 -7.35
N LEU A 49 -4.14 3.55 -6.87
CA LEU A 49 -3.57 3.41 -5.53
C LEU A 49 -4.64 3.65 -4.46
N HIS A 50 -4.77 2.69 -3.56
CA HIS A 50 -5.71 2.72 -2.46
C HIS A 50 -5.00 2.72 -1.09
N LEU A 51 -5.73 3.02 0.00
CA LEU A 51 -5.18 3.13 1.34
C LEU A 51 -4.37 1.91 1.80
N GLY A 52 -4.78 0.70 1.44
CA GLY A 52 -4.02 -0.52 1.77
C GLY A 52 -2.67 -0.58 1.04
N GLY A 53 -2.63 -0.14 -0.22
CA GLY A 53 -1.39 0.01 -0.99
C GLY A 53 -0.50 1.11 -0.41
N LEU A 54 -1.08 2.28 -0.09
CA LEU A 54 -0.38 3.38 0.56
C LEU A 54 0.29 2.93 1.87
N ARG A 55 -0.42 2.18 2.71
CA ARG A 55 0.17 1.66 3.95
C ARG A 55 1.41 0.80 3.69
N THR A 56 1.34 -0.11 2.72
CA THR A 56 2.49 -0.96 2.38
C THR A 56 3.66 -0.12 1.85
N ALA A 57 3.38 0.85 0.98
CA ALA A 57 4.39 1.78 0.47
C ALA A 57 5.01 2.61 1.61
N LEU A 58 4.18 3.19 2.49
CA LEU A 58 4.63 4.01 3.61
C LEU A 58 5.57 3.24 4.55
N TYR A 59 5.23 2.02 4.96
CA TYR A 59 6.08 1.24 5.86
C TYR A 59 7.42 0.87 5.22
N ASN A 60 7.45 0.59 3.92
CA ASN A 60 8.70 0.44 3.17
C ASN A 60 9.51 1.74 3.14
N TYR A 61 8.85 2.87 2.85
CA TYR A 61 9.49 4.19 2.85
C TYR A 61 10.09 4.55 4.21
N LEU A 62 9.31 4.41 5.29
CA LEU A 62 9.76 4.69 6.66
C LEU A 62 10.98 3.84 7.03
N PHE A 63 10.94 2.54 6.73
CA PHE A 63 12.05 1.64 6.98
C PHE A 63 13.30 2.03 6.17
N ALA A 64 13.15 2.31 4.88
CA ALA A 64 14.27 2.75 4.05
C ALA A 64 14.89 4.04 4.58
N LYS A 65 14.07 5.08 4.78
CA LYS A 65 14.60 6.40 5.17
C LYS A 65 15.20 6.42 6.56
N LYS A 66 14.64 5.65 7.51
CA LYS A 66 15.24 5.49 8.85
C LYS A 66 16.64 4.90 8.81
N HIS A 67 16.90 4.00 7.87
CA HIS A 67 18.19 3.33 7.74
C HIS A 67 19.10 3.92 6.65
N GLY A 68 18.77 5.10 6.12
CA GLY A 68 19.55 5.74 5.03
C GLY A 68 19.58 4.89 3.75
N GLY A 69 18.57 4.07 3.53
CA GLY A 69 18.46 3.13 2.42
C GLY A 69 17.59 3.65 1.27
N SER A 70 17.33 2.77 0.28
CA SER A 70 16.56 3.07 -0.93
C SER A 70 15.17 2.46 -0.87
N PHE A 71 14.16 3.24 -1.24
CA PHE A 71 12.78 2.84 -1.47
C PHE A 71 12.49 2.76 -2.96
N ILE A 72 12.14 1.58 -3.45
CA ILE A 72 11.99 1.26 -4.87
C ILE A 72 10.52 1.02 -5.19
N LEU A 73 10.04 1.59 -6.30
CA LEU A 73 8.77 1.21 -6.90
C LEU A 73 9.02 0.25 -8.07
N ARG A 74 8.51 -0.97 -7.95
CA ARG A 74 8.50 -1.97 -9.04
C ARG A 74 7.06 -2.29 -9.41
N LEU A 75 6.68 -2.10 -10.67
CA LEU A 75 5.34 -2.43 -11.16
C LEU A 75 5.29 -3.89 -11.64
N GLU A 76 4.39 -4.67 -11.06
CA GLU A 76 4.21 -6.10 -11.37
C GLU A 76 3.07 -6.27 -12.38
N ASP A 77 3.39 -6.06 -13.65
CA ASP A 77 2.50 -6.04 -14.80
C ASP A 77 2.53 -7.34 -15.63
N THR A 78 2.91 -8.46 -15.04
CA THR A 78 3.02 -9.77 -15.73
C THR A 78 1.68 -10.35 -16.18
N ASP A 79 0.56 -9.90 -15.61
CA ASP A 79 -0.79 -10.26 -16.06
C ASP A 79 -1.38 -9.12 -16.90
N GLN A 80 -1.05 -9.11 -18.19
CA GLN A 80 -1.46 -8.08 -19.14
C GLN A 80 -2.98 -7.95 -19.31
N THR A 81 -3.74 -9.01 -18.98
CA THR A 81 -5.20 -9.02 -19.13
C THR A 81 -5.93 -8.26 -18.03
N ARG A 82 -5.28 -8.01 -16.91
CA ARG A 82 -5.85 -7.29 -15.76
C ARG A 82 -5.37 -5.86 -15.59
N LEU A 83 -4.53 -5.39 -16.50
CA LEU A 83 -4.01 -4.02 -16.43
C LEU A 83 -5.13 -2.99 -16.61
N VAL A 84 -5.09 -1.95 -15.79
CA VAL A 84 -5.99 -0.80 -15.91
C VAL A 84 -5.22 0.36 -16.53
N PRO A 85 -5.68 0.94 -17.65
CA PRO A 85 -5.02 2.09 -18.26
C PRO A 85 -4.83 3.23 -17.26
N GLY A 86 -3.64 3.83 -17.26
CA GLY A 86 -3.28 4.93 -16.36
C GLY A 86 -2.97 4.51 -14.91
N ALA A 87 -3.18 3.24 -14.51
CA ALA A 87 -2.93 2.81 -13.14
C ALA A 87 -1.46 2.86 -12.75
N ALA A 88 -0.55 2.59 -13.68
CA ALA A 88 0.89 2.67 -13.45
C ALA A 88 1.32 4.11 -13.07
N ASP A 89 0.91 5.07 -13.90
CA ASP A 89 1.20 6.50 -13.69
C ASP A 89 0.53 7.03 -12.42
N ASN A 90 -0.73 6.61 -12.19
CA ASN A 90 -1.47 6.96 -10.97
C ASN A 90 -0.74 6.51 -9.70
N ILE A 91 -0.23 5.26 -9.66
CA ILE A 91 0.46 4.74 -8.49
C ILE A 91 1.69 5.62 -8.16
N GLU A 92 2.52 5.95 -9.15
CA GLU A 92 3.72 6.75 -8.93
C GLU A 92 3.36 8.20 -8.55
N HIS A 93 2.42 8.83 -9.27
CA HIS A 93 1.93 10.18 -8.98
C HIS A 93 1.33 10.28 -7.55
N MET A 94 0.54 9.30 -7.14
CA MET A 94 -0.05 9.31 -5.80
C MET A 94 0.98 9.08 -4.68
N LEU A 95 2.07 8.36 -4.93
CA LEU A 95 3.19 8.28 -3.99
C LEU A 95 3.93 9.62 -3.87
N GLU A 96 4.10 10.34 -4.98
CA GLU A 96 4.67 11.69 -4.98
C GLU A 96 3.77 12.69 -4.25
N TRP A 97 2.47 12.67 -4.55
CA TRP A 97 1.48 13.49 -3.84
C TRP A 97 1.47 13.21 -2.34
N ALA A 98 1.62 11.94 -1.94
CA ALA A 98 1.69 11.53 -0.53
C ALA A 98 3.01 11.95 0.16
N GLY A 99 3.97 12.52 -0.56
CA GLY A 99 5.27 12.93 -0.02
C GLY A 99 6.24 11.76 0.23
N ILE A 100 5.95 10.57 -0.30
CA ILE A 100 6.80 9.37 -0.20
C ILE A 100 7.30 8.91 -1.59
N PRO A 101 7.99 9.78 -2.35
CA PRO A 101 8.46 9.44 -3.68
C PRO A 101 9.46 8.28 -3.63
N PRO A 102 9.43 7.35 -4.59
CA PRO A 102 10.45 6.31 -4.71
C PRO A 102 11.81 6.91 -5.10
N ASP A 103 12.90 6.30 -4.65
CA ASP A 103 14.25 6.66 -5.09
C ASP A 103 14.54 6.10 -6.50
N GLU A 104 13.95 4.93 -6.82
CA GLU A 104 14.04 4.25 -8.10
C GLU A 104 12.64 3.80 -8.55
N SER A 105 12.28 4.02 -9.82
CA SER A 105 10.95 3.69 -10.35
C SER A 105 10.96 3.60 -11.88
N PRO A 106 9.85 3.21 -12.53
CA PRO A 106 9.73 3.26 -13.98
C PRO A 106 10.02 4.63 -14.59
N HIS A 107 9.56 5.73 -13.98
CA HIS A 107 9.78 7.09 -14.48
C HIS A 107 11.13 7.66 -14.08
N ARG A 108 11.55 7.46 -12.83
CA ARG A 108 12.83 7.99 -12.32
C ARG A 108 14.04 7.23 -12.83
N GLY A 109 13.84 5.99 -13.27
CA GLY A 109 14.94 5.08 -13.59
C GLY A 109 15.72 4.66 -12.34
N GLY A 110 16.95 4.24 -12.55
CA GLY A 110 17.89 3.83 -11.49
C GLY A 110 18.85 2.72 -11.95
N PRO A 111 19.84 2.34 -11.12
CA PRO A 111 20.93 1.46 -11.51
C PRO A 111 20.52 -0.02 -11.63
N ARG A 112 19.32 -0.40 -11.17
CA ARG A 112 18.82 -1.78 -11.17
C ARG A 112 17.59 -1.99 -12.04
N GLY A 113 17.27 -1.00 -12.91
CA GLY A 113 16.15 -1.08 -13.86
C GLY A 113 16.29 -2.17 -14.92
N PRO A 114 15.26 -2.31 -15.75
CA PRO A 114 13.96 -1.61 -15.70
C PRO A 114 13.10 -2.02 -14.51
N TYR A 115 12.12 -1.16 -14.12
CA TYR A 115 11.25 -1.37 -12.94
C TYR A 115 9.82 -1.79 -13.32
N LEU A 116 9.62 -2.21 -14.56
CA LEU A 116 8.42 -2.87 -15.08
C LEU A 116 8.75 -4.34 -15.32
N GLN A 117 8.00 -5.27 -14.77
CA GLN A 117 8.28 -6.71 -14.90
C GLN A 117 8.18 -7.19 -16.36
N SER A 118 7.26 -6.65 -17.14
CA SER A 118 7.13 -6.96 -18.57
C SER A 118 8.38 -6.66 -19.41
N GLN A 119 9.25 -5.78 -18.93
CA GLN A 119 10.52 -5.42 -19.57
C GLN A 119 11.71 -6.28 -19.12
N ARG A 120 11.48 -7.28 -18.25
CA ARG A 120 12.52 -8.11 -17.62
C ARG A 120 12.41 -9.60 -17.98
N LEU A 121 11.67 -9.92 -19.03
CA LEU A 121 11.34 -11.31 -19.43
C LEU A 121 12.58 -12.19 -19.62
N GLU A 122 13.68 -11.61 -20.09
CA GLU A 122 14.93 -12.34 -20.30
C GLU A 122 15.52 -12.87 -18.97
N LEU A 123 15.48 -12.09 -17.90
CA LEU A 123 15.95 -12.51 -16.57
C LEU A 123 15.16 -13.70 -16.04
N TYR A 124 13.84 -13.68 -16.26
CA TYR A 124 12.98 -14.80 -15.85
C TYR A 124 13.22 -16.05 -16.69
N ALA A 125 13.48 -15.90 -17.99
CA ALA A 125 13.84 -17.00 -18.87
C ALA A 125 15.17 -17.63 -18.43
N GLN A 126 16.20 -16.84 -18.16
CA GLN A 126 17.51 -17.31 -17.67
C GLN A 126 17.39 -18.05 -16.33
N ALA A 127 16.65 -17.51 -15.37
CA ALA A 127 16.40 -18.16 -14.08
C ALA A 127 15.62 -19.48 -14.26
N THR A 128 14.63 -19.51 -15.16
CA THR A 128 13.88 -20.72 -15.48
C THR A 128 14.77 -21.79 -16.12
N GLU A 129 15.65 -21.40 -17.03
CA GLU A 129 16.60 -22.32 -17.66
C GLU A 129 17.56 -22.93 -16.63
N ALA A 130 18.05 -22.13 -15.68
CA ALA A 130 18.88 -22.62 -14.58
C ALA A 130 18.12 -23.67 -13.73
N LEU A 131 16.86 -23.42 -13.41
CA LEU A 131 16.03 -24.36 -12.67
C LEU A 131 15.72 -25.64 -13.45
N LEU A 132 15.56 -25.57 -14.79
CA LEU A 132 15.37 -26.73 -15.64
C LEU A 132 16.67 -27.57 -15.73
N LYS A 133 17.84 -26.94 -15.83
CA LYS A 133 19.16 -27.61 -15.90
C LYS A 133 19.45 -28.38 -14.61
N THR A 134 19.08 -27.85 -13.46
CA THR A 134 19.27 -28.52 -12.16
C THR A 134 18.20 -29.56 -11.85
N GLY A 135 17.13 -29.65 -12.67
CA GLY A 135 15.98 -30.51 -12.42
C GLY A 135 15.01 -29.99 -11.32
N ALA A 136 15.25 -28.78 -10.80
CA ALA A 136 14.36 -28.12 -9.84
C ALA A 136 13.05 -27.63 -10.49
N ALA A 137 13.00 -27.59 -11.82
CA ALA A 137 11.78 -27.28 -12.57
C ALA A 137 11.59 -28.31 -13.71
N TYR A 138 10.37 -28.37 -14.28
CA TYR A 138 10.04 -29.27 -15.36
C TYR A 138 8.90 -28.72 -16.24
N PRO A 139 8.82 -29.11 -17.53
CA PRO A 139 7.75 -28.70 -18.41
C PRO A 139 6.42 -29.40 -18.08
N CYS A 140 5.35 -28.65 -18.12
CA CYS A 140 3.99 -29.12 -17.84
C CYS A 140 3.10 -28.93 -19.09
N PHE A 141 2.56 -30.03 -19.59
CA PHE A 141 1.72 -30.10 -20.78
C PHE A 141 0.22 -30.24 -20.46
N CYS A 142 -0.19 -29.88 -19.27
CA CYS A 142 -1.60 -29.94 -18.86
C CYS A 142 -2.36 -28.75 -19.44
N SER A 143 -3.47 -29.04 -20.13
CA SER A 143 -4.38 -28.00 -20.62
C SER A 143 -5.12 -27.28 -19.49
N SER A 144 -5.53 -26.04 -19.75
CA SER A 144 -6.36 -25.27 -18.79
C SER A 144 -7.67 -25.98 -18.43
N GLN A 145 -8.29 -26.66 -19.42
CA GLN A 145 -9.50 -27.46 -19.21
C GLN A 145 -9.28 -28.58 -18.19
N ARG A 146 -8.16 -29.32 -18.32
CA ARG A 146 -7.82 -30.38 -17.36
C ARG A 146 -7.60 -29.84 -15.95
N LEU A 147 -6.90 -28.72 -15.82
CA LEU A 147 -6.65 -28.09 -14.51
C LEU A 147 -7.96 -27.61 -13.86
N GLU A 148 -8.88 -27.08 -14.65
CA GLU A 148 -10.20 -26.67 -14.17
C GLU A 148 -11.06 -27.87 -13.73
N LEU A 149 -10.98 -29.01 -14.46
CA LEU A 149 -11.64 -30.24 -14.05
C LEU A 149 -11.10 -30.79 -12.72
N LEU A 150 -9.77 -30.78 -12.52
CA LEU A 150 -9.16 -31.16 -11.24
C LEU A 150 -9.66 -30.29 -10.10
N LYS A 151 -9.74 -28.98 -10.33
CA LYS A 151 -10.25 -28.03 -9.34
C LYS A 151 -11.72 -28.30 -9.00
N LYS A 152 -12.57 -28.52 -10.00
CA LYS A 152 -13.99 -28.83 -9.80
C LYS A 152 -14.19 -30.14 -9.03
N GLU A 153 -13.42 -31.17 -9.36
CA GLU A 153 -13.50 -32.45 -8.68
C GLU A 153 -13.06 -32.33 -7.21
N ALA A 154 -11.96 -31.68 -6.93
CA ALA A 154 -11.51 -31.44 -5.56
C ALA A 154 -12.58 -30.68 -4.75
N LEU A 155 -13.22 -29.66 -5.33
CA LEU A 155 -14.30 -28.91 -4.66
C LEU A 155 -15.54 -29.78 -4.40
N ARG A 156 -15.93 -30.69 -5.34
CA ARG A 156 -17.02 -31.65 -5.16
C ARG A 156 -16.72 -32.61 -4.01
N SER A 157 -15.48 -33.08 -3.94
CA SER A 157 -15.01 -34.01 -2.90
C SER A 157 -14.66 -33.31 -1.58
N ARG A 158 -14.93 -32.00 -1.46
CA ARG A 158 -14.58 -31.14 -0.29
C ARG A 158 -13.10 -31.17 0.05
N GLN A 159 -12.24 -31.39 -0.95
CA GLN A 159 -10.79 -31.38 -0.82
C GLN A 159 -10.23 -30.03 -1.25
N ILE A 160 -9.00 -29.71 -0.81
CA ILE A 160 -8.28 -28.53 -1.25
C ILE A 160 -7.86 -28.72 -2.72
N PRO A 161 -8.27 -27.82 -3.65
CA PRO A 161 -7.83 -27.89 -5.04
C PRO A 161 -6.31 -27.80 -5.15
N ARG A 162 -5.67 -28.84 -5.65
CA ARG A 162 -4.23 -28.89 -5.88
C ARG A 162 -3.90 -29.50 -7.24
N TYR A 163 -2.73 -29.18 -7.77
CA TYR A 163 -2.19 -29.85 -8.94
C TYR A 163 -1.72 -31.25 -8.54
N ASP A 164 -2.03 -32.25 -9.35
CA ASP A 164 -1.73 -33.67 -9.09
C ASP A 164 -0.28 -34.08 -9.47
N ASN A 165 0.56 -33.13 -9.83
CA ASN A 165 1.96 -33.32 -10.21
C ASN A 165 2.20 -34.30 -11.38
N ARG A 166 1.19 -34.55 -12.22
CA ARG A 166 1.22 -35.56 -13.29
C ARG A 166 2.43 -35.46 -14.20
N CYS A 167 2.86 -34.24 -14.57
CA CYS A 167 3.99 -34.06 -15.48
C CYS A 167 5.35 -34.15 -14.78
N ARG A 168 5.40 -34.24 -13.44
CA ARG A 168 6.64 -34.26 -12.65
C ARG A 168 7.54 -35.46 -12.98
N ASN A 169 6.93 -36.60 -13.31
CA ASN A 169 7.61 -37.89 -13.49
C ASN A 169 7.69 -38.35 -14.96
N LEU A 170 7.49 -37.43 -15.90
CA LEU A 170 7.70 -37.73 -17.33
C LEU A 170 9.18 -38.08 -17.62
N SER A 171 9.41 -39.15 -18.35
CA SER A 171 10.76 -39.49 -18.84
C SER A 171 11.24 -38.46 -19.87
N GLN A 172 12.57 -38.35 -20.07
CA GLN A 172 13.15 -37.46 -21.07
C GLN A 172 12.58 -37.70 -22.46
N ARG A 173 12.37 -38.97 -22.85
CA ARG A 173 11.72 -39.33 -24.11
C ARG A 173 10.30 -38.75 -24.20
N GLN A 174 9.48 -38.97 -23.18
CA GLN A 174 8.11 -38.44 -23.15
C GLN A 174 8.08 -36.92 -23.21
N VAL A 175 9.02 -36.25 -22.54
CA VAL A 175 9.17 -34.80 -22.61
C VAL A 175 9.52 -34.35 -24.02
N ALA A 176 10.49 -35.01 -24.68
CA ALA A 176 10.89 -34.69 -26.07
C ALA A 176 9.72 -34.90 -27.06
N GLU A 177 9.00 -36.01 -26.96
CA GLU A 177 7.82 -36.30 -27.80
C GLU A 177 6.71 -35.26 -27.63
N LYS A 178 6.53 -34.73 -26.40
CA LYS A 178 5.53 -33.70 -26.10
C LYS A 178 5.98 -32.31 -26.54
N LEU A 179 7.25 -31.97 -26.37
CA LEU A 179 7.84 -30.70 -26.85
C LEU A 179 7.76 -30.57 -28.37
N ALA A 180 7.87 -31.70 -29.11
CA ALA A 180 7.70 -31.71 -30.57
C ALA A 180 6.26 -31.32 -30.99
N LYS A 181 5.28 -31.54 -30.14
CA LYS A 181 3.85 -31.21 -30.38
C LYS A 181 3.43 -29.85 -29.76
N ASP A 182 4.01 -29.51 -28.62
CA ASP A 182 3.76 -28.27 -27.87
C ASP A 182 5.10 -27.68 -27.44
N PRO A 183 5.70 -26.80 -28.26
CA PRO A 183 7.05 -26.28 -28.04
C PRO A 183 7.11 -25.21 -26.92
N LYS A 184 5.95 -24.74 -26.41
CA LYS A 184 5.87 -23.72 -25.39
C LYS A 184 5.04 -24.16 -24.17
N PRO A 185 5.45 -25.23 -23.46
CA PRO A 185 4.75 -25.66 -22.27
C PRO A 185 4.91 -24.66 -21.13
N ALA A 186 3.97 -24.65 -20.18
CA ALA A 186 4.19 -23.99 -18.90
C ALA A 186 5.30 -24.73 -18.12
N ILE A 187 6.06 -23.99 -17.32
CA ILE A 187 7.12 -24.56 -16.48
C ILE A 187 6.65 -24.55 -15.02
N ARG A 188 6.81 -25.69 -14.35
CA ARG A 188 6.50 -25.85 -12.92
C ARG A 188 7.75 -26.05 -12.10
N PHE A 189 7.72 -25.50 -10.89
CA PHE A 189 8.76 -25.68 -9.89
C PHE A 189 8.45 -26.93 -9.07
N ARG A 190 9.46 -27.78 -8.83
CA ARG A 190 9.35 -28.95 -7.95
C ARG A 190 9.36 -28.48 -6.50
N LEU A 191 8.24 -28.60 -5.83
CA LEU A 191 8.22 -28.39 -4.38
C LEU A 191 8.78 -29.62 -3.67
N GLU A 192 9.73 -29.42 -2.80
CA GLU A 192 10.18 -30.43 -1.86
C GLU A 192 9.18 -30.59 -0.72
N GLU A 193 9.14 -31.76 -0.08
CA GLU A 193 8.17 -32.05 0.98
C GLU A 193 8.41 -31.18 2.20
N GLU A 194 9.67 -30.82 2.48
CA GLU A 194 10.03 -29.97 3.60
C GLU A 194 10.53 -28.60 3.17
N ALA A 195 9.71 -27.58 3.39
CA ALA A 195 10.16 -26.20 3.28
C ALA A 195 10.91 -25.79 4.54
N PRO A 196 12.02 -25.00 4.41
CA PRO A 196 12.78 -24.53 5.55
C PRO A 196 11.91 -23.63 6.46
N ALA A 197 12.08 -23.79 7.78
CA ALA A 197 11.55 -22.80 8.71
C ALA A 197 12.28 -21.47 8.53
N PHE A 198 11.57 -20.36 8.65
CA PHE A 198 12.15 -19.03 8.52
C PHE A 198 11.67 -18.11 9.63
N GLN A 199 12.49 -17.12 9.92
CA GLN A 199 12.16 -16.06 10.86
C GLN A 199 11.59 -14.85 10.11
N ASP A 200 10.30 -14.58 10.30
CA ASP A 200 9.70 -13.32 9.91
C ASP A 200 9.93 -12.25 10.98
N LEU A 201 10.25 -11.02 10.58
CA LEU A 201 10.59 -9.95 11.52
C LEU A 201 9.39 -9.45 12.34
N VAL A 202 8.14 -9.79 11.93
CA VAL A 202 6.89 -9.42 12.60
C VAL A 202 6.21 -10.65 13.22
N TYR A 203 6.09 -11.73 12.45
CA TYR A 203 5.36 -12.94 12.86
C TYR A 203 6.25 -13.99 13.56
N GLY A 204 7.56 -13.72 13.68
CA GLY A 204 8.49 -14.65 14.34
C GLY A 204 8.78 -15.90 13.50
N TRP A 205 9.02 -17.03 14.15
CA TRP A 205 9.32 -18.28 13.47
C TRP A 205 8.07 -18.88 12.79
N ASN A 206 8.19 -19.18 11.49
CA ASN A 206 7.15 -19.73 10.66
C ASN A 206 7.64 -20.95 9.88
N ARG A 207 6.75 -21.91 9.67
CA ARG A 207 6.95 -23.07 8.79
C ARG A 207 5.63 -23.38 8.09
N HIS A 208 5.67 -23.59 6.77
CA HIS A 208 4.49 -23.89 5.97
C HIS A 208 4.77 -25.08 5.06
N GLU A 209 3.91 -26.08 5.12
CA GLU A 209 3.98 -27.28 4.28
C GLU A 209 3.28 -27.02 2.93
N VAL A 210 3.98 -26.36 2.01
CA VAL A 210 3.41 -25.93 0.73
C VAL A 210 3.22 -27.09 -0.26
N ALA A 211 4.10 -28.11 -0.25
CA ALA A 211 4.06 -29.22 -1.20
C ALA A 211 2.85 -30.11 -1.03
N SER A 212 2.43 -30.37 0.23
CA SER A 212 1.26 -31.19 0.54
C SER A 212 -0.05 -30.49 0.20
N VAL A 213 -0.08 -29.14 0.27
CA VAL A 213 -1.29 -28.33 0.13
C VAL A 213 -1.56 -27.92 -1.32
N GLU A 214 -0.55 -27.46 -2.06
CA GLU A 214 -0.77 -26.80 -3.35
C GLU A 214 -0.36 -27.63 -4.57
N GLY A 215 0.57 -28.56 -4.42
CA GLY A 215 1.27 -29.20 -5.54
C GLY A 215 2.25 -28.26 -6.23
N ASP A 216 2.95 -28.72 -7.25
CA ASP A 216 4.01 -27.95 -7.93
C ASP A 216 3.44 -26.73 -8.65
N PRO A 217 3.83 -25.48 -8.27
CA PRO A 217 3.30 -24.27 -8.87
C PRO A 217 3.86 -24.01 -10.26
N VAL A 218 3.07 -23.40 -11.14
CA VAL A 218 3.58 -22.80 -12.37
C VAL A 218 4.45 -21.62 -12.01
N ILE A 219 5.67 -21.55 -12.53
CA ILE A 219 6.59 -20.43 -12.40
C ILE A 219 6.72 -19.60 -13.67
N LEU A 220 6.65 -20.26 -14.84
CA LEU A 220 6.62 -19.59 -16.14
C LEU A 220 5.41 -20.10 -16.93
N LYS A 221 4.61 -19.19 -17.46
CA LYS A 221 3.44 -19.48 -18.28
C LYS A 221 3.86 -19.80 -19.71
N SER A 222 2.98 -20.44 -20.48
CA SER A 222 3.21 -20.77 -21.90
C SER A 222 3.35 -19.54 -22.81
N ASP A 223 2.87 -18.38 -22.37
CA ASP A 223 3.05 -17.10 -23.05
C ASP A 223 4.44 -16.47 -22.81
N GLY A 224 5.29 -17.09 -21.98
CA GLY A 224 6.62 -16.61 -21.62
C GLY A 224 6.66 -15.65 -20.44
N PHE A 225 5.51 -15.27 -19.89
CA PHE A 225 5.46 -14.43 -18.69
C PHE A 225 5.63 -15.28 -17.41
N PRO A 226 6.38 -14.81 -16.43
CA PRO A 226 6.50 -15.47 -15.14
C PRO A 226 5.19 -15.34 -14.33
N THR A 227 5.02 -16.25 -13.38
CA THR A 227 4.07 -16.02 -12.29
C THR A 227 4.71 -15.17 -11.19
N TYR A 228 3.89 -14.66 -10.30
CA TYR A 228 4.32 -13.84 -9.16
C TYR A 228 5.53 -14.43 -8.40
N HIS A 229 5.52 -15.74 -8.14
CA HIS A 229 6.56 -16.37 -7.32
C HIS A 229 7.95 -16.28 -7.95
N LEU A 230 8.08 -16.57 -9.24
CA LEU A 230 9.37 -16.48 -9.93
C LEU A 230 9.77 -15.02 -10.12
N ALA A 231 8.85 -14.18 -10.62
CA ALA A 231 9.13 -12.78 -10.89
C ALA A 231 9.64 -12.04 -9.64
N CYS A 232 8.94 -12.21 -8.50
CA CYS A 232 9.31 -11.58 -7.25
C CYS A 232 10.72 -12.00 -6.78
N VAL A 233 11.05 -13.30 -6.82
CA VAL A 233 12.36 -13.82 -6.39
C VAL A 233 13.49 -13.31 -7.28
N VAL A 234 13.29 -13.39 -8.60
CA VAL A 234 14.30 -12.94 -9.58
C VAL A 234 14.56 -11.45 -9.45
N ASP A 235 13.50 -10.65 -9.36
CA ASP A 235 13.63 -9.20 -9.26
C ASP A 235 14.22 -8.76 -7.93
N ASP A 236 13.79 -9.35 -6.83
CA ASP A 236 14.33 -9.02 -5.51
C ASP A 236 15.83 -9.33 -5.44
N HIS A 237 16.28 -10.43 -6.09
CA HIS A 237 17.71 -10.74 -6.23
C HIS A 237 18.45 -9.70 -7.06
N HIS A 238 18.02 -9.47 -8.31
CA HIS A 238 18.72 -8.58 -9.24
C HIS A 238 18.67 -7.10 -8.84
N MET A 239 17.59 -6.67 -8.15
CA MET A 239 17.48 -5.32 -7.57
C MET A 239 18.24 -5.18 -6.25
N GLY A 240 18.79 -6.27 -5.71
CA GLY A 240 19.54 -6.26 -4.44
C GLY A 240 18.66 -5.91 -3.25
N ILE A 241 17.41 -6.38 -3.24
CA ILE A 241 16.48 -6.14 -2.13
C ILE A 241 17.00 -6.85 -0.87
N SER A 242 17.21 -6.08 0.18
CA SER A 242 17.69 -6.58 1.47
C SER A 242 16.56 -7.02 2.39
N HIS A 243 15.40 -6.33 2.32
CA HIS A 243 14.24 -6.59 3.15
C HIS A 243 12.97 -6.54 2.30
N VAL A 244 12.08 -7.50 2.51
CA VAL A 244 10.78 -7.61 1.86
C VAL A 244 9.70 -7.30 2.88
N LEU A 245 9.18 -6.06 2.85
CA LEU A 245 8.01 -5.67 3.62
C LEU A 245 6.78 -5.75 2.71
N ARG A 246 5.81 -6.64 3.03
CA ARG A 246 4.61 -6.86 2.22
C ARG A 246 3.43 -7.31 3.08
N GLY A 247 2.22 -7.39 2.53
CA GLY A 247 1.03 -7.81 3.26
C GLY A 247 1.12 -9.25 3.77
N SER A 248 0.50 -9.52 4.92
CA SER A 248 0.52 -10.84 5.59
C SER A 248 -0.17 -11.95 4.79
N GLU A 249 -1.00 -11.61 3.80
CA GLU A 249 -1.58 -12.57 2.86
C GLU A 249 -0.53 -13.36 2.07
N TRP A 250 0.71 -12.84 1.98
CA TRP A 250 1.83 -13.47 1.29
C TRP A 250 2.74 -14.30 2.21
N LEU A 251 2.44 -14.36 3.52
CA LEU A 251 3.27 -15.08 4.50
C LEU A 251 3.47 -16.55 4.12
N VAL A 252 2.39 -17.25 3.74
CA VAL A 252 2.43 -18.65 3.29
C VAL A 252 3.29 -18.83 2.03
N SER A 253 3.30 -17.83 1.13
CA SER A 253 4.08 -17.88 -0.10
C SER A 253 5.59 -17.77 0.12
N THR A 254 6.01 -17.29 1.29
CA THR A 254 7.44 -17.12 1.63
C THR A 254 8.18 -18.44 1.59
N ALA A 255 7.57 -19.55 2.02
CA ALA A 255 8.16 -20.87 1.94
C ALA A 255 8.53 -21.26 0.49
N LYS A 256 7.64 -20.98 -0.48
CA LYS A 256 7.92 -21.20 -1.91
C LYS A 256 9.05 -20.31 -2.42
N HIS A 257 9.08 -19.05 -1.99
CA HIS A 257 10.15 -18.13 -2.38
C HIS A 257 11.50 -18.59 -1.83
N LEU A 258 11.58 -19.06 -0.60
CA LEU A 258 12.81 -19.59 -0.01
C LEU A 258 13.31 -20.82 -0.74
N LEU A 259 12.44 -21.73 -1.15
CA LEU A 259 12.78 -22.89 -1.97
C LEU A 259 13.31 -22.46 -3.37
N LEU A 260 12.74 -21.41 -3.97
CA LEU A 260 13.22 -20.84 -5.22
C LEU A 260 14.61 -20.19 -5.05
N TYR A 261 14.84 -19.41 -3.99
CA TYR A 261 16.16 -18.86 -3.66
C TYR A 261 17.19 -19.96 -3.48
N GLN A 262 16.85 -21.02 -2.76
CA GLN A 262 17.73 -22.18 -2.54
C GLN A 262 18.06 -22.89 -3.86
N ALA A 263 17.06 -23.17 -4.70
CA ALA A 263 17.24 -23.85 -5.98
C ALA A 263 18.08 -23.05 -6.98
N LEU A 264 18.02 -21.70 -6.90
CA LEU A 264 18.83 -20.79 -7.71
C LEU A 264 20.22 -20.50 -7.09
N GLY A 265 20.49 -20.97 -5.87
CA GLY A 265 21.75 -20.70 -5.15
C GLY A 265 21.89 -19.24 -4.71
N TRP A 266 20.79 -18.51 -4.52
CA TRP A 266 20.80 -17.11 -4.15
C TRP A 266 20.48 -16.92 -2.66
N PRO A 267 21.15 -15.96 -1.98
CA PRO A 267 20.81 -15.62 -0.60
C PRO A 267 19.42 -14.92 -0.58
N PRO A 268 18.50 -15.35 0.29
CA PRO A 268 17.21 -14.70 0.41
C PRO A 268 17.30 -13.38 1.18
N PRO A 269 16.41 -12.41 0.91
CA PRO A 269 16.24 -11.22 1.74
C PRO A 269 15.62 -11.58 3.09
N ARG A 270 15.62 -10.61 4.02
CA ARG A 270 14.84 -10.73 5.26
C ARG A 270 13.39 -10.40 4.99
N PHE A 271 12.46 -11.10 5.64
CA PHE A 271 11.02 -10.91 5.43
C PHE A 271 10.36 -10.25 6.65
N ALA A 272 9.43 -9.34 6.38
CA ALA A 272 8.58 -8.70 7.36
C ALA A 272 7.15 -8.60 6.78
N HIS A 273 6.22 -9.35 7.33
CA HIS A 273 4.85 -9.33 6.85
C HIS A 273 4.02 -8.33 7.66
N LEU A 274 3.37 -7.39 6.97
CA LEU A 274 2.53 -6.39 7.59
C LEU A 274 1.12 -6.94 7.81
N PRO A 275 0.54 -6.82 9.02
CA PRO A 275 -0.82 -7.27 9.28
C PRO A 275 -1.83 -6.51 8.42
N LEU A 276 -3.01 -7.08 8.21
CA LEU A 276 -4.04 -6.48 7.37
C LEU A 276 -4.53 -5.14 7.94
N LEU A 277 -4.87 -4.22 7.03
CA LEU A 277 -5.62 -3.02 7.34
C LEU A 277 -7.10 -3.32 7.08
N LEU A 278 -7.90 -3.19 8.13
CA LEU A 278 -9.34 -3.49 8.12
C LEU A 278 -10.13 -2.23 8.45
N ASN A 279 -11.40 -2.20 8.09
CA ASN A 279 -12.34 -1.20 8.58
C ASN A 279 -12.54 -1.34 10.10
N ARG A 280 -13.13 -0.32 10.73
CA ARG A 280 -13.45 -0.30 12.16
C ARG A 280 -14.29 -1.51 12.61
N ASP A 281 -15.19 -2.00 11.76
CA ASP A 281 -16.02 -3.18 12.00
C ASP A 281 -15.29 -4.53 11.79
N GLY A 282 -14.00 -4.51 11.50
CA GLY A 282 -13.20 -5.69 11.20
C GLY A 282 -13.38 -6.25 9.80
N SER A 283 -14.20 -5.64 8.95
CA SER A 283 -14.35 -6.03 7.56
C SER A 283 -13.14 -5.59 6.74
N LYS A 284 -12.89 -6.28 5.63
CA LYS A 284 -11.81 -5.91 4.70
C LYS A 284 -12.13 -4.57 4.04
N LEU A 285 -11.15 -3.67 3.96
CA LEU A 285 -11.25 -2.45 3.14
C LEU A 285 -11.68 -2.80 1.72
N SER A 286 -12.81 -2.27 1.28
CA SER A 286 -13.35 -2.53 -0.04
C SER A 286 -14.04 -1.31 -0.63
N LYS A 287 -14.09 -1.23 -1.96
CA LYS A 287 -14.80 -0.19 -2.73
C LYS A 287 -16.30 -0.04 -2.38
N ARG A 288 -16.91 -1.05 -1.75
CA ARG A 288 -18.34 -1.05 -1.43
C ARG A 288 -18.70 -0.20 -0.20
N GLN A 289 -17.72 0.14 0.63
CA GLN A 289 -17.94 0.83 1.91
C GLN A 289 -17.48 2.29 1.89
N GLY A 290 -17.24 2.85 0.69
CA GLY A 290 -16.77 4.20 0.49
C GLY A 290 -15.54 4.26 -0.40
N ASP A 291 -15.11 5.46 -0.71
CA ASP A 291 -13.95 5.68 -1.54
C ASP A 291 -12.68 5.38 -0.73
N ILE A 292 -11.83 4.51 -1.26
CA ILE A 292 -10.56 4.12 -0.65
C ILE A 292 -9.36 4.51 -1.51
N PHE A 293 -9.61 5.18 -2.65
CA PHE A 293 -8.56 5.63 -3.56
C PHE A 293 -7.99 6.98 -3.11
N LEU A 294 -6.67 7.12 -3.25
CA LEU A 294 -5.99 8.34 -2.82
C LEU A 294 -6.46 9.59 -3.57
N GLU A 295 -6.76 9.46 -4.86
CA GLU A 295 -7.27 10.56 -5.68
C GLU A 295 -8.52 11.21 -5.08
N SER A 296 -9.43 10.42 -4.56
CA SER A 296 -10.66 10.93 -3.97
C SER A 296 -10.41 11.72 -2.70
N PHE A 297 -9.44 11.30 -1.88
CA PHE A 297 -9.04 12.08 -0.71
C PHE A 297 -8.34 13.38 -1.11
N ALA A 298 -7.48 13.34 -2.14
CA ALA A 298 -6.84 14.52 -2.69
C ALA A 298 -7.87 15.51 -3.25
N ALA A 299 -8.82 15.03 -4.06
CA ALA A 299 -9.91 15.85 -4.62
C ALA A 299 -10.82 16.41 -3.54
N ALA A 300 -11.10 15.64 -2.47
CA ALA A 300 -11.85 16.11 -1.31
C ALA A 300 -11.07 17.12 -0.44
N GLY A 301 -9.80 17.40 -0.73
CA GLY A 301 -8.98 18.39 -0.05
C GLY A 301 -8.33 17.91 1.25
N PHE A 302 -8.22 16.61 1.44
CA PHE A 302 -7.42 16.07 2.53
C PHE A 302 -5.93 16.23 2.24
N LEU A 303 -5.18 16.52 3.29
CA LEU A 303 -3.72 16.65 3.22
C LEU A 303 -3.08 15.25 3.21
N PRO A 304 -2.01 15.05 2.45
CA PRO A 304 -1.29 13.77 2.45
C PRO A 304 -0.79 13.40 3.84
N ASP A 305 -0.22 14.33 4.60
CA ASP A 305 0.24 14.07 5.98
C ASP A 305 -0.86 13.52 6.89
N ALA A 306 -2.12 13.97 6.72
CA ALA A 306 -3.24 13.46 7.51
C ALA A 306 -3.54 11.99 7.20
N LEU A 307 -3.42 11.57 5.93
CA LEU A 307 -3.58 10.17 5.54
C LEU A 307 -2.43 9.29 6.06
N LEU A 308 -1.18 9.77 5.98
CA LEU A 308 -0.03 9.05 6.51
C LEU A 308 -0.14 8.89 8.03
N ASP A 309 -0.56 9.95 8.71
CA ASP A 309 -0.71 9.96 10.17
C ASP A 309 -1.82 9.02 10.65
N ILE A 310 -3.02 9.06 10.06
CA ILE A 310 -4.12 8.16 10.48
C ILE A 310 -3.78 6.69 10.21
N ILE A 311 -3.12 6.37 9.08
CA ILE A 311 -2.70 5.01 8.74
C ILE A 311 -1.66 4.48 9.74
N THR A 312 -0.74 5.31 10.18
CA THR A 312 0.28 4.94 11.18
C THR A 312 -0.28 4.93 12.61
N ASN A 313 -1.24 5.79 12.90
CA ASN A 313 -1.90 5.87 14.20
C ASN A 313 -2.77 4.63 14.50
N CYS A 314 -3.50 4.11 13.51
CA CYS A 314 -4.28 2.87 13.68
C CYS A 314 -3.40 1.60 13.64
N GLY A 315 -2.17 1.71 13.13
CA GLY A 315 -1.22 0.61 13.01
C GLY A 315 -0.32 0.50 14.24
N SER A 316 0.78 -0.20 14.04
CA SER A 316 1.85 -0.37 15.00
C SER A 316 3.19 -0.01 14.35
N GLY A 317 4.30 -0.12 15.09
CA GLY A 317 5.62 0.29 14.61
C GLY A 317 6.08 1.62 15.19
N PHE A 318 5.40 2.12 16.24
CA PHE A 318 5.72 3.37 16.93
C PHE A 318 5.67 3.20 18.44
N PRO A 319 6.38 4.06 19.22
CA PRO A 319 6.39 3.98 20.67
C PRO A 319 5.01 4.23 21.29
N GLU A 320 4.27 5.20 20.75
CA GLU A 320 2.97 5.65 21.25
C GLU A 320 2.04 5.98 20.07
N ASN A 321 0.72 5.96 20.33
CA ASN A 321 -0.27 6.43 19.37
C ASN A 321 -0.46 7.94 19.59
N GLN A 322 0.20 8.74 18.75
CA GLN A 322 0.12 10.19 18.78
C GLN A 322 -0.45 10.71 17.46
N MET A 323 -1.40 11.63 17.51
CA MET A 323 -1.93 12.34 16.35
C MET A 323 -1.07 13.56 16.00
N GLY A 324 -1.05 13.95 14.74
CA GLY A 324 -0.37 15.15 14.26
C GLY A 324 1.10 14.95 13.95
N ARG A 325 1.57 13.70 13.77
CA ARG A 325 2.95 13.42 13.36
C ARG A 325 3.19 13.72 11.88
N THR A 326 4.22 14.49 11.62
CA THR A 326 4.72 14.73 10.25
C THR A 326 5.52 13.55 9.72
N LEU A 327 5.71 13.49 8.41
CA LEU A 327 6.50 12.43 7.77
C LEU A 327 7.93 12.32 8.34
N PRO A 328 8.71 13.41 8.58
CA PRO A 328 10.00 13.30 9.25
C PRO A 328 9.93 12.70 10.66
N GLU A 329 8.90 13.07 11.45
CA GLU A 329 8.69 12.50 12.78
C GLU A 329 8.32 11.01 12.69
N LEU A 330 7.50 10.62 11.70
CA LEU A 330 7.19 9.21 11.44
C LEU A 330 8.45 8.41 11.08
N VAL A 331 9.33 8.93 10.23
CA VAL A 331 10.61 8.28 9.88
C VAL A 331 11.48 8.13 11.13
N ALA A 332 11.63 9.17 11.93
CA ALA A 332 12.47 9.13 13.13
C ALA A 332 11.97 8.14 14.18
N GLN A 333 10.66 8.05 14.39
CA GLN A 333 10.05 7.22 15.43
C GLN A 333 9.76 5.78 15.00
N PHE A 334 9.74 5.50 13.70
CA PHE A 334 9.41 4.17 13.18
C PHE A 334 10.36 3.09 13.72
N ASP A 335 9.81 1.96 14.15
CA ASP A 335 10.56 0.79 14.63
C ASP A 335 9.86 -0.50 14.17
N LEU A 336 10.52 -1.23 13.26
CA LEU A 336 9.99 -2.47 12.71
C LEU A 336 9.70 -3.52 13.80
N THR A 337 10.46 -3.55 14.87
CA THR A 337 10.28 -4.50 15.98
C THR A 337 9.03 -4.26 16.80
N ARG A 338 8.44 -3.08 16.67
CA ARG A 338 7.17 -2.69 17.32
C ARG A 338 5.95 -2.99 16.49
N ILE A 339 6.09 -3.53 15.28
CA ILE A 339 4.94 -3.97 14.49
C ILE A 339 4.37 -5.23 15.12
N THR A 340 3.10 -5.16 15.49
CA THR A 340 2.35 -6.30 16.05
C THR A 340 1.78 -7.17 14.94
N CYS A 341 1.52 -8.45 15.20
CA CYS A 341 0.90 -9.38 14.24
C CYS A 341 -0.63 -9.21 14.10
N HIS A 342 -1.24 -8.30 14.89
CA HIS A 342 -2.67 -8.05 14.84
C HIS A 342 -3.06 -7.09 13.73
N SER A 343 -4.23 -7.32 13.11
CA SER A 343 -4.79 -6.42 12.10
C SER A 343 -5.02 -5.02 12.66
N ALA A 344 -4.72 -4.00 11.87
CA ALA A 344 -4.96 -2.60 12.20
C ALA A 344 -6.40 -2.23 11.80
N LEU A 345 -7.13 -1.57 12.70
CA LEU A 345 -8.50 -1.09 12.45
C LEU A 345 -8.46 0.40 12.10
N LEU A 346 -8.81 0.73 10.85
CA LEU A 346 -8.85 2.09 10.34
C LEU A 346 -10.23 2.69 10.54
N ASP A 347 -10.29 3.81 11.25
CA ASP A 347 -11.48 4.60 11.48
C ASP A 347 -11.40 5.91 10.67
N LEU A 348 -11.92 5.90 9.45
CA LEU A 348 -11.90 7.07 8.56
C LEU A 348 -12.81 8.21 9.03
N GLU A 349 -13.74 7.98 9.96
CA GLU A 349 -14.55 9.05 10.55
C GLU A 349 -13.68 10.05 11.32
N LYS A 350 -12.50 9.63 11.78
CA LYS A 350 -11.53 10.51 12.46
C LYS A 350 -10.63 11.30 11.51
N LEU A 351 -10.60 10.96 10.22
CA LEU A 351 -9.72 11.64 9.25
C LEU A 351 -9.88 13.16 9.23
N PRO A 352 -11.10 13.76 9.32
CA PRO A 352 -11.24 15.20 9.40
C PRO A 352 -10.49 15.83 10.58
N GLU A 353 -10.39 15.15 11.71
CA GLU A 353 -9.67 15.64 12.89
C GLU A 353 -8.15 15.60 12.67
N PHE A 354 -7.62 14.50 12.11
CA PHE A 354 -6.23 14.43 11.69
C PHE A 354 -5.90 15.56 10.70
N ASN A 355 -6.77 15.77 9.72
CA ASN A 355 -6.56 16.82 8.71
C ASN A 355 -6.55 18.22 9.31
N ARG A 356 -7.42 18.51 10.28
CA ARG A 356 -7.44 19.79 11.00
C ARG A 356 -6.13 20.04 11.73
N LEU A 357 -5.53 19.02 12.37
CA LEU A 357 -4.25 19.17 13.07
C LEU A 357 -3.12 19.57 12.10
N HIS A 358 -3.04 18.86 10.98
CA HIS A 358 -2.05 19.16 9.95
C HIS A 358 -2.31 20.51 9.28
N LEU A 359 -3.57 20.86 8.97
CA LEU A 359 -3.93 22.16 8.42
C LEU A 359 -3.50 23.31 9.37
N ARG A 360 -3.76 23.20 10.67
CA ARG A 360 -3.31 24.18 11.67
C ARG A 360 -1.78 24.33 11.69
N ARG A 361 -1.04 23.23 11.54
CA ARG A 361 0.42 23.25 11.44
C ARG A 361 0.89 24.04 10.20
N LEU A 362 0.26 23.80 9.04
CA LEU A 362 0.54 24.57 7.81
C LEU A 362 0.23 26.06 8.00
N VAL A 363 -0.89 26.39 8.65
CA VAL A 363 -1.28 27.77 8.94
C VAL A 363 -0.28 28.46 9.88
N SER A 364 0.34 27.73 10.81
CA SER A 364 1.32 28.28 11.74
C SER A 364 2.66 28.63 11.07
N ASN A 365 2.96 28.03 9.92
CA ASN A 365 4.17 28.33 9.14
C ASN A 365 3.87 29.39 8.07
N GLU A 366 4.60 30.52 8.09
CA GLU A 366 4.32 31.66 7.21
C GLU A 366 4.40 31.30 5.72
N THR A 367 5.43 30.56 5.29
CA THR A 367 5.60 30.16 3.88
C THR A 367 4.46 29.25 3.42
N GLN A 368 4.11 28.24 4.23
CA GLN A 368 3.02 27.32 3.91
C GLN A 368 1.66 28.00 3.96
N ARG A 369 1.47 28.95 4.89
CA ARG A 369 0.25 29.75 4.98
C ARG A 369 0.03 30.59 3.70
N ARG A 370 1.07 31.19 3.14
CA ARG A 370 0.97 31.89 1.84
C ARG A 370 0.48 30.97 0.72
N GLN A 371 0.98 29.75 0.65
CA GLN A 371 0.50 28.75 -0.31
C GLN A 371 -0.97 28.37 -0.09
N LEU A 372 -1.41 28.30 1.18
CA LEU A 372 -2.83 28.08 1.49
C LEU A 372 -3.71 29.26 1.08
N VAL A 373 -3.20 30.50 1.19
CA VAL A 373 -3.89 31.71 0.71
C VAL A 373 -4.11 31.64 -0.81
N GLU A 374 -3.06 31.37 -1.57
CA GLU A 374 -3.15 31.22 -3.03
C GLU A 374 -4.13 30.10 -3.43
N LYS A 375 -4.06 28.96 -2.75
CA LYS A 375 -4.98 27.85 -2.99
C LYS A 375 -6.42 28.21 -2.65
N LEU A 376 -6.68 28.93 -1.56
CA LEU A 376 -8.02 29.35 -1.19
C LEU A 376 -8.58 30.39 -2.15
N GLN A 377 -7.75 31.32 -2.66
CA GLN A 377 -8.17 32.26 -3.69
C GLN A 377 -8.72 31.54 -4.93
N LEU A 378 -7.99 30.51 -5.41
CA LEU A 378 -8.44 29.69 -6.54
C LEU A 378 -9.76 28.97 -6.25
N LEU A 379 -9.89 28.36 -5.07
CA LEU A 379 -11.14 27.70 -4.66
C LEU A 379 -12.32 28.67 -4.57
N VAL A 380 -12.11 29.88 -4.08
CA VAL A 380 -13.15 30.92 -4.01
C VAL A 380 -13.53 31.39 -5.40
N GLU A 381 -12.56 31.60 -6.28
CA GLU A 381 -12.83 32.00 -7.66
C GLU A 381 -13.59 30.91 -8.45
N GLU A 382 -13.24 29.65 -8.25
CA GLU A 382 -13.95 28.50 -8.83
C GLU A 382 -15.40 28.39 -8.32
N ALA A 383 -15.59 28.53 -6.99
CA ALA A 383 -16.91 28.35 -6.38
C ALA A 383 -17.84 29.55 -6.57
N PHE A 384 -17.33 30.78 -6.56
CA PHE A 384 -18.13 32.00 -6.49
C PHE A 384 -17.78 33.07 -7.54
N GLY A 385 -16.84 32.83 -8.45
CA GLY A 385 -16.27 33.85 -9.33
C GLY A 385 -17.27 34.77 -10.01
N SER A 386 -18.39 34.22 -10.53
CA SER A 386 -19.48 34.99 -11.14
C SER A 386 -20.38 35.75 -10.14
N GLN A 387 -20.30 35.42 -8.87
CA GLN A 387 -21.15 35.95 -7.78
C GLN A 387 -20.39 36.88 -6.83
N LEU A 388 -19.08 37.05 -7.02
CA LEU A 388 -18.25 37.88 -6.16
C LEU A 388 -18.68 39.37 -6.30
N PRO A 389 -19.12 40.02 -5.20
CA PRO A 389 -19.58 41.40 -5.24
C PRO A 389 -18.43 42.40 -5.50
N ASP A 390 -17.23 42.05 -5.07
CA ASP A 390 -16.01 42.80 -5.25
C ASP A 390 -14.82 41.83 -5.26
N ARG A 391 -13.83 42.07 -6.11
CA ARG A 391 -12.59 41.29 -6.13
C ARG A 391 -11.69 41.55 -4.92
N ALA A 392 -11.98 42.56 -4.10
CA ALA A 392 -11.33 42.81 -2.83
C ALA A 392 -11.43 41.63 -1.84
N VAL A 393 -12.45 40.76 -1.97
CA VAL A 393 -12.56 39.54 -1.16
C VAL A 393 -11.50 38.48 -1.51
N LEU A 394 -10.80 38.65 -2.64
CA LEU A 394 -9.66 37.85 -3.05
C LEU A 394 -8.31 38.49 -2.65
N ASP A 395 -8.32 39.64 -1.94
CA ASP A 395 -7.10 40.23 -1.42
C ASP A 395 -6.37 39.22 -0.50
N PRO A 396 -5.06 38.99 -0.71
CA PRO A 396 -4.29 38.01 0.07
C PRO A 396 -4.39 38.27 1.59
N ALA A 397 -4.41 39.52 2.04
CA ALA A 397 -4.49 39.83 3.47
C ALA A 397 -5.87 39.51 4.05
N TYR A 398 -6.93 39.70 3.25
CA TYR A 398 -8.28 39.30 3.64
C TYR A 398 -8.41 37.79 3.75
N VAL A 399 -7.96 37.05 2.73
CA VAL A 399 -7.98 35.59 2.67
C VAL A 399 -7.15 34.98 3.80
N GLU A 400 -5.95 35.53 4.06
CA GLU A 400 -5.11 35.10 5.17
C GLU A 400 -5.83 35.27 6.52
N ARG A 401 -6.45 36.43 6.74
CA ARG A 401 -7.22 36.68 7.97
C ARG A 401 -8.35 35.68 8.16
N ILE A 402 -9.06 35.32 7.08
CA ILE A 402 -10.10 34.27 7.15
C ILE A 402 -9.52 32.94 7.59
N ILE A 403 -8.41 32.51 6.98
CA ILE A 403 -7.74 31.25 7.35
C ILE A 403 -7.36 31.28 8.84
N LEU A 404 -6.74 32.34 9.31
CA LEU A 404 -6.33 32.51 10.71
C LEU A 404 -7.52 32.45 11.69
N LEU A 405 -8.62 33.13 11.35
CA LEU A 405 -9.82 33.17 12.18
C LEU A 405 -10.57 31.83 12.18
N ARG A 406 -10.57 31.09 11.07
CA ARG A 406 -11.38 29.89 10.87
C ARG A 406 -10.62 28.58 11.09
N GLN A 407 -9.30 28.55 11.22
CA GLN A 407 -8.47 27.36 11.37
C GLN A 407 -8.91 26.39 12.46
N GLY A 408 -9.59 26.87 13.50
CA GLY A 408 -10.12 26.03 14.59
C GLY A 408 -11.48 25.39 14.28
N HIS A 409 -12.16 25.85 13.23
CA HIS A 409 -13.53 25.48 12.88
C HIS A 409 -13.67 24.69 11.58
N ILE A 410 -12.59 24.55 10.83
CA ILE A 410 -12.56 23.83 9.55
C ILE A 410 -11.67 22.61 9.66
N CYS A 411 -11.98 21.61 8.90
CA CYS A 411 -11.16 20.40 8.76
C CYS A 411 -10.37 20.41 7.45
N ARG A 412 -10.87 21.07 6.42
CA ARG A 412 -10.26 21.19 5.09
C ARG A 412 -10.39 22.63 4.62
N LEU A 413 -9.50 23.04 3.69
CA LEU A 413 -9.57 24.36 3.10
C LEU A 413 -10.89 24.56 2.32
N GLN A 414 -11.38 23.52 1.66
CA GLN A 414 -12.65 23.48 0.91
C GLN A 414 -13.86 23.77 1.78
N ASP A 415 -13.79 23.55 3.09
CA ASP A 415 -14.89 23.86 4.00
C ASP A 415 -15.24 25.36 3.97
N LEU A 416 -14.22 26.23 3.68
CA LEU A 416 -14.40 27.69 3.57
C LEU A 416 -15.20 28.12 2.32
N VAL A 417 -15.30 27.29 1.29
CA VAL A 417 -16.12 27.57 0.12
C VAL A 417 -17.47 26.80 0.12
N SER A 418 -17.78 26.13 1.24
CA SER A 418 -19.06 25.47 1.43
C SER A 418 -20.21 26.47 1.59
N PRO A 419 -21.46 26.07 1.36
CA PRO A 419 -22.63 26.95 1.57
C PRO A 419 -22.69 27.57 2.97
N ALA A 420 -22.22 26.86 3.98
CA ALA A 420 -22.20 27.34 5.38
C ALA A 420 -21.22 28.53 5.59
N HIS A 421 -20.25 28.71 4.70
CA HIS A 421 -19.25 29.77 4.77
C HIS A 421 -19.36 30.78 3.58
N SER A 422 -20.38 30.67 2.74
CA SER A 422 -20.57 31.56 1.58
C SER A 422 -20.62 33.05 1.95
N PHE A 423 -21.11 33.37 3.15
CA PHE A 423 -21.18 34.73 3.68
C PHE A 423 -19.80 35.43 3.81
N LEU A 424 -18.72 34.67 3.79
CA LEU A 424 -17.35 35.22 3.79
C LEU A 424 -16.97 35.82 2.42
N TRP A 425 -17.61 35.39 1.34
CA TRP A 425 -17.25 35.69 -0.03
C TRP A 425 -18.35 36.43 -0.79
N THR A 426 -19.61 36.12 -0.50
CA THR A 426 -20.77 36.69 -1.19
C THR A 426 -21.72 37.35 -0.19
N ARG A 427 -22.44 38.36 -0.66
CA ARG A 427 -23.50 38.95 0.15
C ARG A 427 -24.67 37.98 0.24
N PRO A 428 -25.15 37.63 1.45
CA PRO A 428 -26.34 36.79 1.59
C PRO A 428 -27.54 37.45 0.92
N ALA A 429 -28.25 36.72 0.08
CA ALA A 429 -29.49 37.19 -0.53
C ALA A 429 -30.66 37.08 0.47
N VAL A 430 -30.55 37.76 1.63
CA VAL A 430 -31.54 37.72 2.69
C VAL A 430 -32.25 39.07 2.73
N GLY A 431 -33.55 39.08 2.45
CA GLY A 431 -34.37 40.27 2.51
C GLY A 431 -34.63 40.71 3.99
N ARG A 432 -34.88 42.01 4.17
CA ARG A 432 -35.18 42.59 5.49
C ARG A 432 -36.29 41.84 6.25
N THR A 433 -37.31 41.37 5.53
CA THR A 433 -38.43 40.61 6.08
C THR A 433 -37.99 39.27 6.69
N GLN A 434 -37.05 38.57 6.00
CA GLN A 434 -36.49 37.29 6.49
C GLN A 434 -35.59 37.50 7.70
N LEU A 435 -34.82 38.59 7.72
CA LEU A 435 -34.03 38.96 8.89
C LEU A 435 -34.90 39.33 10.07
N GLY A 436 -36.01 40.05 9.86
CA GLY A 436 -36.99 40.38 10.88
C GLY A 436 -37.65 39.17 11.52
N ALA A 437 -37.81 38.06 10.77
CA ALA A 437 -38.32 36.80 11.29
C ALA A 437 -37.32 36.07 12.22
N ILE A 438 -36.02 36.35 12.06
CA ILE A 438 -34.95 35.76 12.91
C ILE A 438 -34.74 36.55 14.21
N SER A 439 -34.89 37.88 14.14
CA SER A 439 -34.73 38.74 15.32
C SER A 439 -35.49 40.05 15.15
N GLU A 440 -36.32 40.40 16.13
CA GLU A 440 -37.02 41.69 16.21
C GLU A 440 -36.06 42.87 16.33
N GLN A 441 -34.80 42.62 16.72
CA GLN A 441 -33.76 43.64 16.90
C GLN A 441 -32.81 43.84 15.73
N VAL A 442 -33.14 43.33 14.51
CA VAL A 442 -32.28 43.37 13.33
C VAL A 442 -31.73 44.78 13.07
N ASP A 443 -32.58 45.81 13.13
CA ASP A 443 -32.18 47.18 12.88
C ASP A 443 -31.21 47.73 13.93
N VAL A 444 -31.33 47.30 15.18
CA VAL A 444 -30.43 47.68 16.28
C VAL A 444 -29.06 46.97 16.11
N ILE A 445 -29.11 45.69 15.78
CA ILE A 445 -27.92 44.90 15.53
C ILE A 445 -27.15 45.45 14.32
N ALA A 446 -27.85 45.71 13.21
CA ALA A 446 -27.26 46.28 11.99
C ALA A 446 -26.59 47.64 12.24
N LYS A 447 -27.27 48.54 12.98
CA LYS A 447 -26.68 49.85 13.38
C LYS A 447 -25.44 49.68 14.24
N ARG A 448 -25.43 48.70 15.16
CA ARG A 448 -24.29 48.44 16.06
C ARG A 448 -23.08 47.82 15.35
N VAL A 449 -23.32 46.98 14.35
CA VAL A 449 -22.27 46.38 13.49
C VAL A 449 -21.66 47.48 12.59
N LEU A 450 -22.52 48.23 11.87
CA LEU A 450 -22.05 49.32 10.99
C LEU A 450 -21.36 50.47 11.70
N SER A 451 -21.64 50.68 13.01
CA SER A 451 -20.93 51.68 13.78
C SER A 451 -19.55 51.24 14.27
N LYS A 452 -19.27 49.91 14.30
CA LYS A 452 -17.93 49.37 14.65
C LYS A 452 -16.95 49.29 13.49
N ASP A 453 -17.45 49.35 12.25
CA ASP A 453 -16.59 49.36 11.05
C ASP A 453 -16.02 50.77 10.71
N ARG A 454 -16.21 51.76 11.61
CA ARG A 454 -15.63 53.10 11.49
C ARG A 454 -14.54 53.40 12.56
N LEU A 455 -14.06 52.37 13.26
CA LEU A 455 -12.88 52.39 14.10
C LEU A 455 -11.89 51.34 13.55
#